data_ba5ea5899f6cd986ab9cc19384f07882
#
_entry.id   ba5ea5899f6cd986ab9cc19384f07882
#
_cell.length_a   1.000
_cell.length_b   1.000
_cell.length_c   1.000
_cell.angle_alpha   90.00
_cell.angle_beta   90.00
_cell.angle_gamma   90.00
#
_symmetry.space_group_name_H-M   'P 1'
#
loop_
_entity.id
_entity.type
_entity.pdbx_description
1 polymer ?
#
loop_
_entity_poly.entity_id
_entity_poly.type
_entity_poly.pdbx_seq_one_letter_code
_entity_poly.pdbx_strand_id
1 'polypeptide(L)'
;MTYISLESVNYPNRFIRHANFLGELTPVQSDLDRHDATFDWTGDWRFGAEGRLRSINYPLHYLRHQNFRLKLHEAGYPFGRPPTPEERLAILDSTFIMVPGLTDPTNRSLVSFRSKNFPDRFIRHRNFNLWVEPADSDLARADATFKLRGQPFVPEPPGPR
;
A
#
# COMPACT_ATOMS: atom_id res chain seq x y z
N MET A 1 -5.60 13.26 2.04
CA MET A 1 -5.96 12.10 1.19
C MET A 1 -5.37 12.27 -0.18
N THR A 2 -4.72 11.25 -0.68
CA THR A 2 -4.00 11.34 -1.96
C THR A 2 -4.14 10.02 -2.70
N TYR A 3 -4.70 10.06 -3.90
CA TYR A 3 -4.78 8.88 -4.76
C TYR A 3 -3.41 8.60 -5.38
N ILE A 4 -2.98 7.36 -5.28
CA ILE A 4 -1.68 6.91 -5.78
C ILE A 4 -1.81 5.56 -6.49
N SER A 5 -0.90 5.32 -7.42
CA SER A 5 -0.66 4.01 -8.00
C SER A 5 0.85 3.75 -7.94
N LEU A 6 1.22 2.53 -7.58
CA LEU A 6 2.58 2.17 -7.20
C LEU A 6 3.12 1.08 -8.11
N GLU A 7 4.16 1.42 -8.86
CA GLU A 7 4.83 0.50 -9.79
C GLU A 7 6.04 -0.13 -9.10
N SER A 8 6.26 -1.42 -9.35
CA SER A 8 7.46 -2.10 -8.88
C SER A 8 8.71 -1.50 -9.53
N VAL A 9 9.75 -1.24 -8.74
CA VAL A 9 10.99 -0.69 -9.27
C VAL A 9 11.77 -1.73 -10.09
N ASN A 10 11.68 -3.02 -9.71
CA ASN A 10 12.43 -4.08 -10.39
C ASN A 10 11.59 -4.93 -11.35
N TYR A 11 10.29 -4.73 -11.39
CA TYR A 11 9.40 -5.32 -12.39
C TYR A 11 8.54 -4.22 -13.00
N PRO A 12 9.10 -3.41 -13.92
CA PRO A 12 8.35 -2.33 -14.56
C PRO A 12 7.07 -2.86 -15.21
N ASN A 13 6.04 -2.03 -15.24
CA ASN A 13 4.69 -2.34 -15.75
C ASN A 13 3.89 -3.30 -14.87
N ARG A 14 4.35 -3.59 -13.65
CA ARG A 14 3.56 -4.28 -12.64
C ARG A 14 3.32 -3.37 -11.46
N PHE A 15 2.11 -3.40 -10.94
CA PHE A 15 1.63 -2.45 -9.94
C PHE A 15 1.04 -3.18 -8.74
N ILE A 16 1.12 -2.54 -7.58
CA ILE A 16 0.38 -2.99 -6.40
C ILE A 16 -1.10 -2.88 -6.71
N ARG A 17 -1.82 -3.98 -6.51
CA ARG A 17 -3.26 -4.03 -6.68
C ARG A 17 -3.88 -5.06 -5.74
N HIS A 18 -5.19 -5.03 -5.60
CA HIS A 18 -5.89 -6.13 -4.96
C HIS A 18 -6.61 -6.97 -6.03
N ALA A 19 -6.68 -8.27 -5.81
CA ALA A 19 -7.45 -9.21 -6.61
C ALA A 19 -7.95 -10.31 -5.67
N ASN A 20 -9.24 -10.61 -5.71
CA ASN A 20 -9.85 -11.56 -4.77
C ASN A 20 -9.53 -11.22 -3.32
N PHE A 21 -9.50 -9.92 -3.00
CA PHE A 21 -9.16 -9.39 -1.66
C PHE A 21 -7.75 -9.77 -1.17
N LEU A 22 -6.85 -10.09 -2.07
CA LEU A 22 -5.43 -10.31 -1.80
C LEU A 22 -4.59 -9.24 -2.47
N GLY A 23 -3.46 -8.87 -1.86
CA GLY A 23 -2.51 -7.96 -2.48
C GLY A 23 -1.64 -8.70 -3.49
N GLU A 24 -1.55 -8.18 -4.71
CA GLU A 24 -0.79 -8.78 -5.80
C GLU A 24 -0.03 -7.71 -6.58
N LEU A 25 0.96 -8.14 -7.33
CA LEU A 25 1.73 -7.29 -8.23
C LEU A 25 1.51 -7.75 -9.67
N THR A 26 0.72 -7.00 -10.43
CA THR A 26 0.30 -7.42 -11.78
C THR A 26 0.35 -6.27 -12.77
N PRO A 27 0.38 -6.58 -14.09
CA PRO A 27 0.04 -5.56 -15.09
C PRO A 27 -1.38 -5.02 -14.87
N VAL A 28 -1.64 -3.83 -15.39
CA VAL A 28 -2.94 -3.16 -15.28
C VAL A 28 -3.44 -2.94 -16.71
N GLN A 29 -4.56 -3.58 -17.07
CA GLN A 29 -5.05 -3.60 -18.46
C GLN A 29 -6.50 -3.16 -18.60
N SER A 30 -7.37 -3.50 -17.66
CA SER A 30 -8.80 -3.20 -17.72
C SER A 30 -9.17 -2.02 -16.81
N ASP A 31 -10.40 -1.52 -16.95
CA ASP A 31 -10.92 -0.52 -16.02
C ASP A 31 -10.97 -1.04 -14.60
N LEU A 32 -11.34 -2.31 -14.42
CA LEU A 32 -11.34 -2.92 -13.09
C LEU A 32 -9.92 -2.95 -12.52
N ASP A 33 -8.92 -3.35 -13.31
CA ASP A 33 -7.53 -3.36 -12.87
C ASP A 33 -7.08 -1.97 -12.42
N ARG A 34 -7.47 -0.92 -13.17
CA ARG A 34 -7.12 0.47 -12.83
C ARG A 34 -7.69 0.88 -11.48
N HIS A 35 -8.93 0.50 -11.20
CA HIS A 35 -9.54 0.77 -9.90
C HIS A 35 -8.87 -0.04 -8.79
N ASP A 36 -8.55 -1.31 -9.06
CA ASP A 36 -7.89 -2.19 -8.09
C ASP A 36 -6.46 -1.75 -7.78
N ALA A 37 -5.83 -0.98 -8.66
CA ALA A 37 -4.45 -0.51 -8.54
C ALA A 37 -4.34 0.97 -8.12
N THR A 38 -5.44 1.58 -7.74
CA THR A 38 -5.45 2.95 -7.22
C THR A 38 -5.87 2.93 -5.76
N PHE A 39 -5.04 3.53 -4.92
CA PHE A 39 -5.28 3.58 -3.47
C PHE A 39 -5.30 5.03 -3.00
N ASP A 40 -6.05 5.27 -1.94
CA ASP A 40 -6.04 6.54 -1.23
C ASP A 40 -5.06 6.42 -0.06
N TRP A 41 -3.93 7.11 -0.15
CA TRP A 41 -3.00 7.22 0.97
C TRP A 41 -3.60 8.18 2.00
N THR A 42 -3.90 7.70 3.18
CA THR A 42 -4.65 8.48 4.18
C THR A 42 -3.76 9.39 5.02
N GLY A 43 -2.45 9.17 5.02
CA GLY A 43 -1.50 9.99 5.77
C GLY A 43 -1.09 11.25 5.03
N ASP A 44 -0.25 12.06 5.68
CA ASP A 44 0.38 13.19 5.02
C ASP A 44 1.30 12.70 3.90
N TRP A 45 1.48 13.54 2.87
CA TRP A 45 2.35 13.21 1.77
C TRP A 45 3.77 13.66 2.08
N ARG A 46 4.45 12.93 2.95
CA ARG A 46 5.86 13.17 3.33
C ARG A 46 6.48 11.91 3.90
N PHE A 47 7.78 11.76 3.75
CA PHE A 47 8.50 10.65 4.36
C PHE A 47 8.43 10.76 5.89
N GLY A 48 8.24 9.62 6.53
CA GLY A 48 8.02 9.51 7.98
C GLY A 48 6.57 9.56 8.40
N ALA A 49 5.65 9.88 7.50
CA ALA A 49 4.23 9.95 7.84
C ALA A 49 3.61 8.57 7.97
N GLU A 50 2.75 8.42 8.97
CA GLU A 50 1.89 7.24 9.08
C GLU A 50 0.68 7.40 8.19
N GLY A 51 0.24 6.29 7.61
CA GLY A 51 -0.96 6.27 6.81
C GLY A 51 -1.38 4.85 6.48
N ARG A 52 -2.47 4.76 5.73
CA ARG A 52 -3.04 3.49 5.30
C ARG A 52 -3.35 3.57 3.81
N LEU A 53 -3.30 2.43 3.14
CA LEU A 53 -3.64 2.32 1.72
C LEU A 53 -5.08 1.84 1.60
N ARG A 54 -6.00 2.79 1.43
CA ARG A 54 -7.43 2.51 1.32
C ARG A 54 -7.78 2.23 -0.14
N SER A 55 -8.57 1.17 -0.35
CA SER A 55 -9.10 0.88 -1.68
C SER A 55 -10.09 1.98 -2.11
N ILE A 56 -10.00 2.41 -3.37
CA ILE A 56 -10.96 3.41 -3.87
C ILE A 56 -12.27 2.77 -4.32
N ASN A 57 -12.26 1.51 -4.72
CA ASN A 57 -13.48 0.81 -5.13
C ASN A 57 -14.12 -0.05 -4.02
N TYR A 58 -13.42 -0.21 -2.91
CA TYR A 58 -13.95 -0.81 -1.69
C TYR A 58 -13.59 0.11 -0.51
N PRO A 59 -14.30 1.23 -0.32
CA PRO A 59 -13.81 2.35 0.50
C PRO A 59 -13.70 2.09 2.00
N LEU A 60 -14.22 0.98 2.51
CA LEU A 60 -14.02 0.58 3.91
C LEU A 60 -12.89 -0.43 4.06
N HIS A 61 -12.23 -0.80 2.95
CA HIS A 61 -11.19 -1.82 2.92
C HIS A 61 -9.83 -1.19 2.74
N TYR A 62 -8.84 -1.76 3.42
CA TYR A 62 -7.46 -1.30 3.43
C TYR A 62 -6.52 -2.49 3.21
N LEU A 63 -5.35 -2.21 2.64
CA LEU A 63 -4.30 -3.23 2.60
C LEU A 63 -3.75 -3.43 4.01
N ARG A 64 -3.86 -4.65 4.51
CA ARG A 64 -3.34 -5.04 5.82
C ARG A 64 -2.56 -6.34 5.71
N HIS A 65 -1.63 -6.55 6.63
CA HIS A 65 -1.01 -7.86 6.73
C HIS A 65 -1.77 -8.75 7.71
N GLN A 66 -1.79 -10.04 7.40
CA GLN A 66 -2.25 -11.08 8.30
C GLN A 66 -1.42 -12.33 7.98
N ASN A 67 -0.74 -12.90 8.97
CA ASN A 67 0.29 -13.91 8.73
C ASN A 67 1.33 -13.42 7.71
N PHE A 68 1.63 -12.13 7.77
CA PHE A 68 2.57 -11.41 6.89
C PHE A 68 2.18 -11.41 5.40
N ARG A 69 1.04 -11.94 5.04
CA ARG A 69 0.46 -11.82 3.70
C ARG A 69 -0.37 -10.54 3.62
N LEU A 70 -0.16 -9.75 2.57
CA LEU A 70 -0.96 -8.54 2.37
C LEU A 70 -2.31 -8.91 1.75
N LYS A 71 -3.39 -8.42 2.34
CA LYS A 71 -4.76 -8.64 1.88
C LYS A 71 -5.56 -7.35 1.98
N LEU A 72 -6.65 -7.31 1.24
CA LEU A 72 -7.61 -6.22 1.33
C LEU A 72 -8.70 -6.63 2.32
N HIS A 73 -8.85 -5.88 3.39
CA HIS A 73 -9.75 -6.25 4.48
C HIS A 73 -10.45 -5.02 5.04
N GLU A 74 -11.68 -5.21 5.51
CA GLU A 74 -12.39 -4.12 6.17
C GLU A 74 -11.67 -3.74 7.46
N ALA A 75 -11.22 -2.49 7.54
CA ALA A 75 -10.43 -1.99 8.66
C ALA A 75 -10.75 -0.52 8.97
N GLY A 76 -11.97 -0.08 8.68
CA GLY A 76 -12.41 1.25 9.04
C GLY A 76 -12.62 1.38 10.54
N TYR A 77 -12.52 2.62 11.06
CA TYR A 77 -12.91 2.88 12.43
C TYR A 77 -14.42 2.74 12.57
N PRO A 78 -14.91 2.04 13.60
CA PRO A 78 -16.34 1.95 13.83
C PRO A 78 -16.93 3.32 14.19
N PHE A 79 -18.17 3.53 13.79
CA PHE A 79 -18.87 4.79 14.10
C PHE A 79 -19.68 4.62 15.38
N GLY A 80 -19.56 5.59 16.27
CA GLY A 80 -20.42 5.67 17.47
C GLY A 80 -20.04 4.72 18.61
N ARG A 81 -18.91 4.01 18.52
CA ARG A 81 -18.41 3.10 19.56
C ARG A 81 -16.91 2.92 19.42
N PRO A 82 -16.20 2.51 20.49
CA PRO A 82 -14.78 2.18 20.36
C PRO A 82 -14.59 0.90 19.53
N PRO A 83 -13.43 0.73 18.87
CA PRO A 83 -13.13 -0.49 18.14
C PRO A 83 -12.96 -1.68 19.09
N THR A 84 -13.36 -2.86 18.61
CA THR A 84 -13.04 -4.13 19.28
C THR A 84 -11.55 -4.42 19.20
N PRO A 85 -11.02 -5.40 19.97
CA PRO A 85 -9.62 -5.81 19.82
C PRO A 85 -9.27 -6.26 18.39
N GLU A 86 -10.15 -6.98 17.72
CA GLU A 86 -9.93 -7.43 16.34
C GLU A 86 -9.92 -6.24 15.37
N GLU A 87 -10.80 -5.28 15.57
CA GLU A 87 -10.83 -4.07 14.76
C GLU A 87 -9.57 -3.23 14.97
N ARG A 88 -9.12 -3.08 16.22
CA ARG A 88 -7.86 -2.37 16.52
C ARG A 88 -6.67 -3.06 15.85
N LEU A 89 -6.64 -4.40 15.88
CA LEU A 89 -5.57 -5.13 15.23
C LEU A 89 -5.58 -4.92 13.71
N ALA A 90 -6.74 -4.97 13.08
CA ALA A 90 -6.87 -4.72 11.64
C ALA A 90 -6.41 -3.31 11.27
N ILE A 91 -6.74 -2.30 12.08
CA ILE A 91 -6.30 -0.93 11.87
C ILE A 91 -4.77 -0.85 12.00
N LEU A 92 -4.20 -1.47 13.03
CA LEU A 92 -2.76 -1.46 13.26
C LEU A 92 -2.02 -2.21 12.15
N ASP A 93 -2.53 -3.38 11.72
CA ASP A 93 -1.94 -4.17 10.63
C ASP A 93 -2.02 -3.47 9.28
N SER A 94 -2.87 -2.46 9.13
CA SER A 94 -3.01 -1.69 7.90
C SER A 94 -2.29 -0.33 7.97
N THR A 95 -1.60 -0.05 9.07
CA THR A 95 -0.86 1.20 9.24
C THR A 95 0.59 1.02 8.84
N PHE A 96 1.07 1.89 7.95
CA PHE A 96 2.42 1.87 7.42
C PHE A 96 3.07 3.24 7.57
N ILE A 97 4.40 3.26 7.57
CA ILE A 97 5.18 4.49 7.54
C ILE A 97 5.74 4.62 6.13
N MET A 98 5.46 5.73 5.45
CA MET A 98 6.04 6.01 4.15
C MET A 98 7.49 6.43 4.35
N VAL A 99 8.43 5.70 3.74
CA VAL A 99 9.86 5.97 3.87
C VAL A 99 10.50 6.11 2.49
N PRO A 100 11.69 6.71 2.39
CA PRO A 100 12.41 6.76 1.11
C PRO A 100 12.60 5.35 0.54
N GLY A 101 12.56 5.23 -0.79
CA GLY A 101 12.76 3.94 -1.46
C GLY A 101 14.06 3.30 -1.04
N LEU A 102 14.03 2.03 -0.66
CA LEU A 102 15.17 1.36 -0.04
C LEU A 102 16.35 1.19 -0.99
N THR A 103 16.10 1.11 -2.30
CA THR A 103 17.18 0.97 -3.29
C THR A 103 17.89 2.27 -3.60
N ASP A 104 17.21 3.41 -3.43
CA ASP A 104 17.78 4.73 -3.71
C ASP A 104 17.06 5.78 -2.88
N PRO A 105 17.49 5.99 -1.63
CA PRO A 105 16.82 6.93 -0.73
C PRO A 105 16.87 8.38 -1.17
N THR A 106 17.73 8.72 -2.14
CA THR A 106 17.85 10.08 -2.66
C THR A 106 16.85 10.38 -3.77
N ASN A 107 16.25 9.35 -4.39
CA ASN A 107 15.28 9.52 -5.46
C ASN A 107 13.89 9.67 -4.87
N ARG A 108 13.35 10.90 -4.89
CA ARG A 108 12.07 11.22 -4.24
C ARG A 108 10.85 10.61 -4.93
N SER A 109 11.00 10.08 -6.16
CA SER A 109 9.91 9.38 -6.83
C SER A 109 9.78 7.91 -6.37
N LEU A 110 10.73 7.42 -5.56
CA LEU A 110 10.72 6.06 -5.03
C LEU A 110 10.31 6.07 -3.57
N VAL A 111 9.45 5.11 -3.21
CA VAL A 111 8.93 4.97 -1.85
C VAL A 111 8.97 3.52 -1.41
N SER A 112 9.03 3.33 -0.12
CA SER A 112 8.83 2.03 0.54
C SER A 112 7.87 2.23 1.70
N PHE A 113 7.20 1.17 2.12
CA PHE A 113 6.22 1.22 3.19
C PHE A 113 6.62 0.26 4.30
N ARG A 114 7.01 0.83 5.44
CA ARG A 114 7.39 0.08 6.62
C ARG A 114 6.17 -0.21 7.47
N SER A 115 6.04 -1.44 7.98
CA SER A 115 4.96 -1.81 8.88
C SER A 115 5.07 -1.04 10.20
N LYS A 116 3.95 -0.52 10.69
CA LYS A 116 3.91 0.19 11.96
C LYS A 116 4.19 -0.75 13.14
N ASN A 117 3.53 -1.90 13.18
CA ASN A 117 3.64 -2.83 14.31
C ASN A 117 4.75 -3.88 14.15
N PHE A 118 5.37 -3.97 12.97
CA PHE A 118 6.55 -4.81 12.72
C PHE A 118 7.60 -3.97 12.01
N PRO A 119 8.28 -3.04 12.70
CA PRO A 119 9.06 -1.97 12.05
C PRO A 119 10.33 -2.44 11.33
N ASP A 120 10.70 -3.71 11.46
CA ASP A 120 11.76 -4.32 10.66
C ASP A 120 11.26 -4.91 9.33
N ARG A 121 9.96 -4.79 9.03
CA ARG A 121 9.33 -5.37 7.87
C ARG A 121 8.71 -4.31 6.97
N PHE A 122 8.67 -4.62 5.66
CA PHE A 122 8.20 -3.70 4.62
C PHE A 122 7.26 -4.43 3.68
N ILE A 123 6.36 -3.68 3.02
CA ILE A 123 5.59 -4.23 1.90
C ILE A 123 6.57 -4.60 0.80
N ARG A 124 6.53 -5.84 0.34
CA ARG A 124 7.34 -6.32 -0.77
C ARG A 124 6.57 -7.34 -1.60
N HIS A 125 7.01 -7.51 -2.85
CA HIS A 125 6.49 -8.62 -3.65
C HIS A 125 7.43 -9.82 -3.58
N ARG A 126 6.84 -11.00 -3.69
CA ARG A 126 7.55 -12.27 -3.83
C ARG A 126 6.61 -13.21 -4.57
N ASN A 127 7.06 -13.75 -5.71
CA ASN A 127 6.20 -14.52 -6.61
C ASN A 127 4.95 -13.74 -7.04
N PHE A 128 5.10 -12.42 -7.22
CA PHE A 128 4.03 -11.49 -7.62
C PHE A 128 2.87 -11.40 -6.63
N ASN A 129 3.01 -11.93 -5.44
CA ASN A 129 2.13 -11.69 -4.30
C ASN A 129 2.78 -10.66 -3.37
N LEU A 130 1.96 -9.95 -2.60
CA LEU A 130 2.47 -8.95 -1.67
C LEU A 130 2.53 -9.52 -0.26
N TRP A 131 3.63 -9.21 0.42
CA TRP A 131 3.95 -9.68 1.77
C TRP A 131 4.48 -8.52 2.59
N VAL A 132 4.54 -8.72 3.90
CA VAL A 132 5.24 -7.81 4.81
C VAL A 132 6.39 -8.60 5.42
N GLU A 133 7.61 -8.32 4.94
CA GLU A 133 8.79 -9.13 5.26
C GLU A 133 10.02 -8.24 5.45
N PRO A 134 11.07 -8.74 6.12
CA PRO A 134 12.32 -7.99 6.24
C PRO A 134 12.93 -7.70 4.86
N ALA A 135 13.62 -6.58 4.74
CA ALA A 135 14.32 -6.19 3.51
C ALA A 135 15.83 -6.21 3.75
N ASP A 136 16.37 -7.40 3.99
CA ASP A 136 17.73 -7.62 4.46
C ASP A 136 18.68 -8.15 3.37
N SER A 137 18.29 -8.04 2.10
CA SER A 137 19.14 -8.35 0.94
C SER A 137 18.90 -7.32 -0.14
N ASP A 138 19.79 -7.24 -1.12
CA ASP A 138 19.60 -6.34 -2.27
C ASP A 138 18.31 -6.68 -3.01
N LEU A 139 18.01 -7.97 -3.19
CA LEU A 139 16.77 -8.38 -3.84
C LEU A 139 15.55 -7.98 -3.02
N ALA A 140 15.56 -8.23 -1.72
CA ALA A 140 14.42 -7.87 -0.86
C ALA A 140 14.20 -6.36 -0.84
N ARG A 141 15.26 -5.55 -0.85
CA ARG A 141 15.13 -4.09 -0.91
C ARG A 141 14.55 -3.65 -2.26
N ALA A 142 14.97 -4.25 -3.36
CA ALA A 142 14.38 -3.97 -4.67
C ALA A 142 12.90 -4.37 -4.72
N ASP A 143 12.56 -5.53 -4.16
CA ASP A 143 11.17 -6.01 -4.09
C ASP A 143 10.28 -5.12 -3.21
N ALA A 144 10.87 -4.34 -2.32
CA ALA A 144 10.17 -3.47 -1.38
C ALA A 144 10.21 -1.99 -1.81
N THR A 145 10.72 -1.69 -2.99
CA THR A 145 10.80 -0.31 -3.50
C THR A 145 9.81 -0.14 -4.65
N PHE A 146 9.03 0.93 -4.59
CA PHE A 146 8.01 1.21 -5.58
C PHE A 146 8.19 2.62 -6.12
N LYS A 147 7.86 2.77 -7.40
CA LYS A 147 7.86 4.06 -8.07
C LYS A 147 6.45 4.61 -8.06
N LEU A 148 6.31 5.83 -7.59
CA LEU A 148 5.04 6.52 -7.68
C LEU A 148 4.75 6.82 -9.15
N ARG A 149 3.61 6.34 -9.66
CA ARG A 149 3.19 6.68 -11.02
C ARG A 149 2.89 8.18 -11.07
N GLY A 150 3.28 8.84 -12.15
CA GLY A 150 3.12 10.29 -12.28
C GLY A 150 1.68 10.76 -12.07
N GLN A 151 0.70 9.93 -12.48
CA GLN A 151 -0.71 10.11 -12.13
C GLN A 151 -1.30 8.78 -11.73
N PRO A 152 -2.22 8.73 -10.73
CA PRO A 152 -2.90 7.48 -10.42
C PRO A 152 -3.75 7.03 -11.61
N PHE A 153 -4.00 5.73 -11.71
CA PHE A 153 -4.82 5.21 -12.81
C PHE A 153 -6.25 5.76 -12.79
N VAL A 154 -6.78 6.02 -11.59
CA VAL A 154 -8.07 6.68 -11.42
C VAL A 154 -7.81 8.01 -10.75
N PRO A 155 -8.20 9.13 -11.37
CA PRO A 155 -7.91 10.44 -10.79
C PRO A 155 -8.72 10.69 -9.51
N GLU A 156 -8.12 11.45 -8.61
CA GLU A 156 -8.80 11.87 -7.40
C GLU A 156 -9.97 12.79 -7.77
N PRO A 157 -11.16 12.57 -7.15
CA PRO A 157 -12.28 13.48 -7.41
C PRO A 157 -11.95 14.91 -6.99
N PRO A 158 -12.56 15.92 -7.63
CA PRO A 158 -12.38 17.30 -7.19
C PRO A 158 -12.79 17.45 -5.71
N GLY A 159 -12.01 18.20 -4.96
CA GLY A 159 -12.35 18.51 -3.57
C GLY A 159 -13.62 19.33 -3.44
N PRO A 160 -14.17 19.43 -2.24
CA PRO A 160 -15.35 20.27 -2.01
C PRO A 160 -15.03 21.73 -2.32
N ARG A 161 -16.01 22.42 -2.86
CA ARG A 161 -15.90 23.85 -3.20
C ARG A 161 -16.57 24.69 -2.15
#